data_7329b1025fbf1280e580229ccc0164f6
#
_entry.id   7329b1025fbf1280e580229ccc0164f6
#
_cell.length_a   1.000
_cell.length_b   1.000
_cell.length_c   1.000
_cell.angle_alpha   90.00
_cell.angle_beta   90.00
_cell.angle_gamma   90.00
#
_symmetry.space_group_name_H-M   'P 1'
#
loop_
_entity.id
_entity.type
_entity.pdbx_description
1 polymer ?
#
loop_
_entity_poly.entity_id
_entity_poly.type
_entity_poly.pdbx_seq_one_letter_code
_entity_poly.pdbx_strand_id
1 'polypeptide(L)'
;MTTASQQDPIVIVGQARTPMGGFMGDLASVKATELGSTAIRAAVARAGLEASDIDEVIMGCVLPAGLGQAPARQASLGAGIPKSTGTTTINKVCGSGMKAIMLAHDLLIAGSATVAVAGGMESMSNAPHLLPGARAGYRFGHAKVIDHMAFDGLE
;
A
#
# COMPACT_ATOMS: atom_id res chain seq x y z
N MET A 1 44.43 3.44 -3.68
CA MET A 1 43.25 3.97 -4.41
C MET A 1 42.26 2.82 -4.52
N THR A 2 41.30 2.75 -3.64
CA THR A 2 40.20 1.79 -3.67
C THR A 2 39.30 2.17 -4.86
N THR A 3 39.30 1.34 -5.91
CA THR A 3 38.29 1.45 -6.97
C THR A 3 36.92 1.34 -6.33
N ALA A 4 36.14 2.41 -6.39
CA ALA A 4 34.72 2.33 -6.05
C ALA A 4 34.15 1.19 -6.90
N SER A 5 33.66 0.13 -6.25
CA SER A 5 32.89 -0.91 -6.94
C SER A 5 31.74 -0.20 -7.62
N GLN A 6 31.66 -0.29 -8.92
CA GLN A 6 30.53 0.18 -9.70
C GLN A 6 29.33 -0.65 -9.20
N GLN A 7 28.55 -0.10 -8.29
CA GLN A 7 27.32 -0.74 -7.82
C GLN A 7 26.38 -0.83 -9.01
N ASP A 8 25.84 -2.01 -9.25
CA ASP A 8 24.82 -2.18 -10.27
C ASP A 8 23.67 -1.18 -10.01
N PRO A 9 23.23 -0.45 -11.04
CA PRO A 9 22.20 0.55 -10.86
C PRO A 9 20.89 -0.11 -10.45
N ILE A 10 20.21 0.46 -9.44
CA ILE A 10 18.84 0.08 -9.15
C ILE A 10 17.95 0.74 -10.20
N VAL A 11 17.10 -0.06 -10.83
CA VAL A 11 16.27 0.36 -11.95
C VAL A 11 14.79 0.02 -11.72
N ILE A 12 13.90 0.78 -12.33
CA ILE A 12 12.47 0.49 -12.37
C ILE A 12 12.18 -0.28 -13.65
N VAL A 13 11.80 -1.54 -13.53
CA VAL A 13 11.55 -2.44 -14.66
C VAL A 13 10.09 -2.53 -15.08
N GLY A 14 9.16 -2.10 -14.22
CA GLY A 14 7.73 -2.10 -14.51
C GLY A 14 6.96 -1.10 -13.67
N GLN A 15 5.89 -0.59 -14.24
CA GLN A 15 4.99 0.32 -13.52
C GLN A 15 3.55 0.13 -13.98
N ALA A 16 2.63 0.34 -13.06
CA ALA A 16 1.20 0.33 -13.37
C ALA A 16 0.42 1.22 -12.40
N ARG A 17 -0.71 1.69 -12.87
CA ARG A 17 -1.64 2.50 -12.10
C ARG A 17 -3.07 2.18 -12.52
N THR A 18 -3.99 2.11 -11.57
CA THR A 18 -5.42 2.17 -11.87
C THR A 18 -5.81 3.58 -12.33
N PRO A 19 -6.94 3.76 -13.02
CA PRO A 19 -7.54 5.07 -13.15
C PRO A 19 -7.72 5.74 -11.78
N MET A 20 -7.65 7.06 -11.73
CA MET A 20 -8.10 7.81 -10.55
C MET A 20 -9.61 7.96 -10.62
N GLY A 21 -10.31 7.35 -9.65
CA GLY A 21 -11.73 7.57 -9.47
C GLY A 21 -12.00 8.90 -8.75
N GLY A 22 -13.14 9.51 -9.04
CA GLY A 22 -13.68 10.59 -8.22
C GLY A 22 -14.20 10.03 -6.89
N PHE A 23 -14.26 10.89 -5.87
CA PHE A 23 -14.89 10.54 -4.59
C PHE A 23 -16.36 10.13 -4.82
N MET A 24 -16.75 8.96 -4.29
CA MET A 24 -18.07 8.35 -4.51
C MET A 24 -18.40 8.08 -5.99
N GLY A 25 -17.38 8.04 -6.88
CA GLY A 25 -17.52 7.79 -8.31
C GLY A 25 -17.39 6.30 -8.68
N ASP A 26 -16.91 6.04 -9.91
CA ASP A 26 -16.94 4.72 -10.56
C ASP A 26 -16.17 3.62 -9.76
N LEU A 27 -15.16 4.00 -9.00
CA LEU A 27 -14.38 3.06 -8.18
C LEU A 27 -14.85 3.00 -6.71
N ALA A 28 -15.97 3.63 -6.35
CA ALA A 28 -16.45 3.69 -4.98
C ALA A 28 -16.75 2.32 -4.36
N SER A 29 -17.12 1.33 -5.16
CA SER A 29 -17.37 -0.05 -4.71
C SER A 29 -16.12 -0.90 -4.53
N VAL A 30 -14.94 -0.41 -4.95
CA VAL A 30 -13.69 -1.17 -4.97
C VAL A 30 -12.83 -0.82 -3.76
N LYS A 31 -12.41 -1.83 -3.00
CA LYS A 31 -11.54 -1.64 -1.84
C LYS A 31 -10.12 -1.24 -2.25
N ALA A 32 -9.43 -0.49 -1.39
CA ALA A 32 -8.04 -0.10 -1.62
C ALA A 32 -7.13 -1.32 -1.89
N THR A 33 -7.33 -2.43 -1.17
CA THR A 33 -6.55 -3.66 -1.36
C THR A 33 -6.76 -4.31 -2.73
N GLU A 34 -7.95 -4.19 -3.32
CA GLU A 34 -8.26 -4.70 -4.66
C GLU A 34 -7.63 -3.81 -5.75
N LEU A 35 -7.67 -2.48 -5.56
CA LEU A 35 -6.97 -1.54 -6.42
C LEU A 35 -5.47 -1.80 -6.40
N GLY A 36 -4.90 -1.98 -5.19
CA GLY A 36 -3.50 -2.34 -5.00
C GLY A 36 -3.14 -3.66 -5.69
N SER A 37 -3.94 -4.71 -5.52
CA SER A 37 -3.73 -6.01 -6.18
C SER A 37 -3.68 -5.87 -7.70
N THR A 38 -4.58 -5.08 -8.26
CA THR A 38 -4.64 -4.85 -9.71
C THR A 38 -3.39 -4.15 -10.23
N ALA A 39 -2.94 -3.12 -9.52
CA ALA A 39 -1.73 -2.38 -9.88
C ALA A 39 -0.47 -3.25 -9.74
N ILE A 40 -0.31 -3.99 -8.64
CA ILE A 40 0.82 -4.90 -8.42
C ILE A 40 0.89 -5.94 -9.53
N ARG A 41 -0.21 -6.66 -9.80
CA ARG A 41 -0.25 -7.69 -10.85
C ARG A 41 0.15 -7.12 -12.20
N ALA A 42 -0.37 -5.95 -12.56
CA ALA A 42 -0.06 -5.32 -13.83
C ALA A 42 1.39 -4.83 -13.91
N ALA A 43 1.97 -4.34 -12.82
CA ALA A 43 3.36 -3.90 -12.78
C ALA A 43 4.31 -5.08 -12.96
N VAL A 44 4.10 -6.19 -12.24
CA VAL A 44 4.89 -7.43 -12.35
C VAL A 44 4.81 -7.99 -13.76
N ALA A 45 3.61 -8.10 -14.33
CA ALA A 45 3.43 -8.59 -15.70
C ALA A 45 4.14 -7.71 -16.74
N ARG A 46 4.09 -6.39 -16.60
CA ARG A 46 4.81 -5.45 -17.49
C ARG A 46 6.32 -5.51 -17.36
N ALA A 47 6.80 -5.87 -16.19
CA ALA A 47 8.23 -6.10 -15.95
C ALA A 47 8.73 -7.41 -16.61
N GLY A 48 7.83 -8.27 -17.05
CA GLY A 48 8.19 -9.61 -17.58
C GLY A 48 8.69 -10.56 -16.49
N LEU A 49 8.28 -10.33 -15.25
CA LEU A 49 8.65 -11.13 -14.07
C LEU A 49 7.53 -12.07 -13.67
N GLU A 50 7.94 -13.17 -13.03
CA GLU A 50 7.01 -14.06 -12.36
C GLU A 50 6.72 -13.55 -10.93
N ALA A 51 5.57 -13.89 -10.40
CA ALA A 51 5.21 -13.49 -9.04
C ALA A 51 6.18 -14.04 -7.98
N SER A 52 6.81 -15.18 -8.24
CA SER A 52 7.84 -15.81 -7.38
C SER A 52 9.16 -15.07 -7.34
N ASP A 53 9.41 -14.15 -8.27
CA ASP A 53 10.65 -13.37 -8.31
C ASP A 53 10.64 -12.21 -7.32
N ILE A 54 9.49 -11.94 -6.71
CA ILE A 54 9.32 -10.79 -5.81
C ILE A 54 9.71 -11.15 -4.39
N ASP A 55 10.74 -10.50 -3.88
CA ASP A 55 11.26 -10.69 -2.51
C ASP A 55 10.48 -9.88 -1.46
N GLU A 56 10.04 -8.66 -1.82
CA GLU A 56 9.38 -7.74 -0.88
C GLU A 56 8.32 -6.89 -1.59
N VAL A 57 7.21 -6.62 -0.86
CA VAL A 57 6.15 -5.71 -1.31
C VAL A 57 5.92 -4.64 -0.25
N ILE A 58 6.09 -3.37 -0.59
CA ILE A 58 5.86 -2.23 0.30
C ILE A 58 4.76 -1.35 -0.28
N MET A 59 3.63 -1.26 0.41
CA MET A 59 2.50 -0.45 -0.04
C MET A 59 2.11 0.61 0.99
N GLY A 60 2.02 1.85 0.54
CA GLY A 60 1.43 2.94 1.28
C GLY A 60 -0.08 2.80 1.39
N CYS A 61 -0.63 3.05 2.57
CA CYS A 61 -2.07 3.14 2.82
C CYS A 61 -2.30 4.05 4.01
N VAL A 62 -3.05 5.12 3.83
CA VAL A 62 -3.30 6.14 4.87
C VAL A 62 -4.55 5.81 5.67
N LEU A 63 -5.57 5.27 5.01
CA LEU A 63 -6.89 5.01 5.57
C LEU A 63 -7.16 3.51 5.70
N PRO A 64 -6.48 2.81 6.64
CA PRO A 64 -6.58 1.36 6.73
C PRO A 64 -7.81 0.86 7.51
N ALA A 65 -8.56 1.73 8.18
CA ALA A 65 -9.72 1.31 8.94
C ALA A 65 -10.74 0.59 8.06
N GLY A 66 -11.24 -0.55 8.54
CA GLY A 66 -12.19 -1.38 7.79
C GLY A 66 -11.60 -2.24 6.67
N LEU A 67 -10.30 -2.11 6.34
CA LEU A 67 -9.65 -2.94 5.33
C LEU A 67 -9.24 -4.33 5.85
N GLY A 68 -9.23 -4.53 7.16
CA GLY A 68 -8.73 -5.75 7.78
C GLY A 68 -7.24 -5.70 8.07
N GLN A 69 -6.63 -6.86 8.35
CA GLN A 69 -5.21 -6.94 8.70
C GLN A 69 -4.30 -6.66 7.50
N ALA A 70 -3.21 -5.93 7.73
CA ALA A 70 -2.09 -5.80 6.82
C ALA A 70 -2.52 -5.54 5.36
N PRO A 71 -3.04 -4.37 5.02
CA PRO A 71 -3.56 -4.08 3.68
C PRO A 71 -2.58 -4.38 2.54
N ALA A 72 -1.27 -4.11 2.71
CA ALA A 72 -0.25 -4.47 1.72
C ALA A 72 -0.20 -5.98 1.46
N ARG A 73 -0.34 -6.79 2.52
CA ARG A 73 -0.36 -8.23 2.36
C ARG A 73 -1.59 -8.72 1.62
N GLN A 74 -2.75 -8.15 1.91
CA GLN A 74 -3.96 -8.48 1.16
C GLN A 74 -3.81 -8.14 -0.33
N ALA A 75 -3.26 -6.96 -0.64
CA ALA A 75 -2.99 -6.54 -2.01
C ALA A 75 -1.98 -7.46 -2.71
N SER A 76 -0.90 -7.82 -2.03
CA SER A 76 0.13 -8.75 -2.52
C SER A 76 -0.44 -10.13 -2.85
N LEU A 77 -1.15 -10.74 -1.91
CA LEU A 77 -1.80 -12.05 -2.11
C LEU A 77 -2.87 -12.01 -3.20
N GLY A 78 -3.68 -10.95 -3.25
CA GLY A 78 -4.67 -10.73 -4.30
C GLY A 78 -4.05 -10.53 -5.69
N ALA A 79 -2.81 -10.06 -5.76
CA ALA A 79 -2.04 -9.98 -6.99
C ALA A 79 -1.44 -11.33 -7.44
N GLY A 80 -1.44 -12.34 -6.57
CA GLY A 80 -0.87 -13.65 -6.83
C GLY A 80 0.57 -13.81 -6.35
N ILE A 81 1.10 -12.84 -5.60
CA ILE A 81 2.43 -12.93 -5.01
C ILE A 81 2.45 -14.05 -3.94
N PRO A 82 3.52 -14.85 -3.83
CA PRO A 82 3.61 -15.95 -2.90
C PRO A 82 3.43 -15.54 -1.43
N LYS A 83 2.94 -16.45 -0.61
CA LYS A 83 2.78 -16.24 0.84
C LYS A 83 4.12 -16.06 1.58
N SER A 84 5.20 -16.54 1.01
CA SER A 84 6.57 -16.39 1.54
C SER A 84 7.15 -15.01 1.38
N THR A 85 6.66 -14.22 0.41
CA THR A 85 7.13 -12.86 0.16
C THR A 85 6.81 -11.94 1.34
N GLY A 86 7.80 -11.17 1.79
CA GLY A 86 7.63 -10.12 2.80
C GLY A 86 6.66 -9.02 2.33
N THR A 87 5.85 -8.51 3.25
CA THR A 87 4.90 -7.44 2.88
C THR A 87 4.76 -6.43 4.00
N THR A 88 4.92 -5.16 3.67
CA THR A 88 4.87 -4.07 4.65
C THR A 88 3.88 -2.99 4.22
N THR A 89 2.96 -2.64 5.11
CA THR A 89 2.10 -1.46 4.95
C THR A 89 2.73 -0.28 5.66
N ILE A 90 2.86 0.85 4.98
CA ILE A 90 3.40 2.06 5.57
C ILE A 90 2.43 3.23 5.46
N ASN A 91 2.56 4.17 6.38
CA ASN A 91 1.82 5.43 6.36
C ASN A 91 2.79 6.59 6.57
N LYS A 92 2.87 7.47 5.59
CA LYS A 92 3.51 8.78 5.62
C LYS A 92 2.56 9.80 4.97
N VAL A 93 1.30 9.72 5.32
CA VAL A 93 0.21 10.54 4.76
C VAL A 93 0.29 10.54 3.22
N CYS A 94 0.11 11.66 2.54
CA CYS A 94 0.13 11.75 1.07
C CYS A 94 1.44 11.28 0.42
N GLY A 95 2.53 11.21 1.18
CA GLY A 95 3.84 10.75 0.73
C GLY A 95 4.08 9.24 0.86
N SER A 96 3.07 8.44 1.27
CA SER A 96 3.25 7.03 1.59
C SER A 96 3.78 6.20 0.41
N GLY A 97 3.21 6.38 -0.78
CA GLY A 97 3.67 5.67 -1.98
C GLY A 97 5.10 6.01 -2.36
N MET A 98 5.47 7.29 -2.29
CA MET A 98 6.85 7.74 -2.51
C MET A 98 7.79 7.16 -1.46
N LYS A 99 7.38 7.15 -0.18
CA LYS A 99 8.20 6.57 0.90
C LYS A 99 8.36 5.05 0.73
N ALA A 100 7.36 4.36 0.21
CA ALA A 100 7.48 2.95 -0.14
C ALA A 100 8.60 2.70 -1.15
N ILE A 101 8.69 3.52 -2.20
CA ILE A 101 9.75 3.45 -3.22
C ILE A 101 11.13 3.70 -2.60
N MET A 102 11.25 4.71 -1.73
CA MET A 102 12.51 5.00 -1.03
C MET A 102 12.95 3.84 -0.14
N LEU A 103 12.03 3.20 0.58
CA LEU A 103 12.35 2.05 1.43
C LEU A 103 12.73 0.83 0.59
N ALA A 104 12.06 0.57 -0.53
CA ALA A 104 12.45 -0.49 -1.45
C ALA A 104 13.85 -0.26 -2.02
N HIS A 105 14.17 0.97 -2.44
CA HIS A 105 15.52 1.34 -2.87
C HIS A 105 16.56 1.01 -1.79
N ASP A 106 16.31 1.38 -0.53
CA ASP A 106 17.22 1.15 0.59
C ASP A 106 17.43 -0.37 0.83
N LEU A 107 16.36 -1.19 0.72
CA LEU A 107 16.47 -2.65 0.82
C LEU A 107 17.31 -3.27 -0.29
N LEU A 108 17.15 -2.77 -1.52
CA LEU A 108 17.93 -3.22 -2.67
C LEU A 108 19.41 -2.83 -2.52
N ILE A 109 19.72 -1.61 -2.08
CA ILE A 109 21.10 -1.17 -1.78
C ILE A 109 21.72 -2.02 -0.67
N ALA A 110 20.95 -2.35 0.37
CA ALA A 110 21.42 -3.17 1.48
C ALA A 110 21.61 -4.66 1.10
N GLY A 111 21.13 -5.07 -0.08
CA GLY A 111 21.14 -6.48 -0.50
C GLY A 111 20.15 -7.36 0.26
N SER A 112 19.18 -6.76 0.94
CA SER A 112 18.12 -7.48 1.66
C SER A 112 17.03 -8.01 0.72
N ALA A 113 16.93 -7.47 -0.48
CA ALA A 113 16.07 -7.90 -1.57
C ALA A 113 16.78 -7.70 -2.90
N THR A 114 16.39 -8.45 -3.91
CA THR A 114 16.85 -8.30 -5.30
C THR A 114 15.77 -7.69 -6.17
N VAL A 115 14.51 -8.05 -5.92
CA VAL A 115 13.35 -7.52 -6.63
C VAL A 115 12.30 -7.11 -5.62
N ALA A 116 11.86 -5.86 -5.69
CA ALA A 116 10.84 -5.32 -4.80
C ALA A 116 9.71 -4.64 -5.58
N VAL A 117 8.49 -4.76 -5.06
CA VAL A 117 7.34 -3.99 -5.51
C VAL A 117 7.06 -2.88 -4.48
N ALA A 118 6.97 -1.65 -4.94
CA ALA A 118 6.68 -0.51 -4.08
C ALA A 118 5.60 0.38 -4.70
N GLY A 119 4.68 0.85 -3.88
CA GLY A 119 3.60 1.71 -4.36
C GLY A 119 2.69 2.20 -3.24
N GLY A 120 1.47 2.55 -3.62
CA GLY A 120 0.44 2.96 -2.69
C GLY A 120 -0.95 2.59 -3.20
N MET A 121 -1.89 2.54 -2.30
CA MET A 121 -3.29 2.25 -2.58
C MET A 121 -4.17 3.00 -1.59
N GLU A 122 -5.28 3.52 -2.07
CA GLU A 122 -6.24 4.22 -1.22
C GLU A 122 -7.64 4.14 -1.81
N SER A 123 -8.64 4.07 -0.96
CA SER A 123 -10.04 4.24 -1.34
C SER A 123 -10.73 5.12 -0.32
N MET A 124 -10.76 6.42 -0.60
CA MET A 124 -11.37 7.41 0.29
C MET A 124 -12.89 7.19 0.41
N SER A 125 -13.52 6.74 -0.68
CA SER A 125 -14.96 6.43 -0.69
C SER A 125 -15.35 5.28 0.26
N ASN A 126 -14.41 4.38 0.58
CA ASN A 126 -14.60 3.26 1.49
C ASN A 126 -14.08 3.51 2.91
N ALA A 127 -13.56 4.71 3.20
CA ALA A 127 -13.14 5.08 4.55
C ALA A 127 -14.37 5.12 5.47
N PRO A 128 -14.38 4.37 6.59
CA PRO A 128 -15.55 4.28 7.45
C PRO A 128 -15.66 5.47 8.38
N HIS A 129 -16.83 5.62 8.98
CA HIS A 129 -16.99 6.44 10.17
C HIS A 129 -16.64 5.63 11.42
N LEU A 130 -16.04 6.29 12.39
CA LEU A 130 -15.52 5.71 13.63
C LEU A 130 -16.43 6.10 14.80
N LEU A 131 -16.58 5.17 15.72
CA LEU A 131 -17.28 5.36 17.00
C LEU A 131 -16.29 5.24 18.16
N PRO A 132 -15.55 6.30 18.53
CA PRO A 132 -14.64 6.27 19.66
C PRO A 132 -15.36 5.95 20.96
N GLY A 133 -14.77 5.09 21.79
CA GLY A 133 -15.36 4.71 23.06
C GLY A 133 -16.41 3.58 22.99
N ALA A 134 -16.80 3.13 21.80
CA ALA A 134 -17.82 2.08 21.63
C ALA A 134 -17.48 0.79 22.39
N ARG A 135 -16.18 0.43 22.49
CA ARG A 135 -15.72 -0.76 23.22
C ARG A 135 -16.06 -0.73 24.72
N ALA A 136 -16.02 0.46 25.34
CA ALA A 136 -16.42 0.67 26.74
C ALA A 136 -17.94 0.83 26.92
N GLY A 137 -18.67 0.93 25.82
CA GLY A 137 -20.10 1.23 25.77
C GLY A 137 -20.39 2.73 25.92
N TYR A 138 -21.46 3.17 25.25
CA TYR A 138 -21.99 4.52 25.42
C TYR A 138 -22.97 4.52 26.59
N ARG A 139 -22.72 5.41 27.54
CA ARG A 139 -23.58 5.60 28.70
C ARG A 139 -24.57 6.75 28.43
N PHE A 140 -25.06 7.42 29.46
CA PHE A 140 -25.94 8.56 29.31
C PHE A 140 -25.23 9.73 28.59
N GLY A 141 -25.92 10.33 27.62
CA GLY A 141 -25.44 11.48 26.84
C GLY A 141 -25.16 11.16 25.36
N HIS A 142 -24.67 12.16 24.63
CA HIS A 142 -24.41 12.08 23.21
C HIS A 142 -23.02 11.45 22.92
N ALA A 143 -22.88 10.84 21.74
CA ALA A 143 -21.61 10.33 21.23
C ALA A 143 -21.25 11.02 19.90
N LYS A 144 -19.95 11.10 19.61
CA LYS A 144 -19.43 11.57 18.31
C LYS A 144 -19.27 10.40 17.34
N VAL A 145 -19.63 10.64 16.09
CA VAL A 145 -19.24 9.84 14.94
C VAL A 145 -18.17 10.62 14.19
N ILE A 146 -17.01 10.03 13.95
CA ILE A 146 -15.85 10.68 13.35
C ILE A 146 -15.62 10.09 11.95
N ASP A 147 -15.50 10.94 10.94
CA ASP A 147 -15.11 10.52 9.61
C ASP A 147 -13.60 10.18 9.61
N HIS A 148 -13.27 8.91 9.36
CA HIS A 148 -11.89 8.44 9.30
C HIS A 148 -11.08 9.17 8.21
N MET A 149 -11.70 9.45 7.07
CA MET A 149 -11.03 10.16 5.98
C MET A 149 -10.60 11.57 6.39
N ALA A 150 -11.51 12.32 7.01
CA ALA A 150 -11.23 13.68 7.45
C ALA A 150 -10.20 13.68 8.59
N PHE A 151 -10.50 12.96 9.66
CA PHE A 151 -9.74 13.02 10.91
C PHE A 151 -8.33 12.43 10.84
N ASP A 152 -8.18 11.27 10.18
CA ASP A 152 -6.89 10.57 10.12
C ASP A 152 -6.10 10.85 8.82
N GLY A 153 -6.74 11.44 7.81
CA GLY A 153 -6.12 11.63 6.51
C GLY A 153 -5.97 13.06 6.03
N LEU A 154 -6.83 14.00 6.48
CA LEU A 154 -6.91 15.35 5.91
C LEU A 154 -6.71 16.48 6.93
N GLU A 155 -6.98 16.26 8.23
CA GLU A 155 -6.85 17.28 9.31
C GLU A 155 -5.44 17.38 9.92
#